data_c88ecef78f36d5762a59b4b5c8312852
#
_entry.id   c88ecef78f36d5762a59b4b5c8312852
#
_cell.length_a   1.000
_cell.length_b   1.000
_cell.length_c   1.000
_cell.angle_alpha   90.00
_cell.angle_beta   90.00
_cell.angle_gamma   90.00
#
_symmetry.space_group_name_H-M   'P 1'
#
loop_
_entity.id
_entity.type
_entity.pdbx_description
1 polymer ?
#
loop_
_entity_poly.entity_id
_entity_poly.type
_entity_poly.pdbx_seq_one_letter_code
_entity_poly.pdbx_strand_id
1 'polypeptide(L)'
;MRHIVLDTNCLLVSISNSSKFHSVWTAFLNEEFYLCVSNEILTEYEEILARKTSPAFAEMIIHIILNSENVVFVSPYYRFELIVADPDDNKFVDCAVVANADYIVSQDAHFDVLKKIDFPKVNVIRIEEFVKELRN
;
A
#
# COMPACT_ATOMS: atom_id res chain seq x y z
N MET A 1 -11.38 -3.09 -11.86
CA MET A 1 -10.50 -3.53 -10.73
C MET A 1 -10.17 -2.33 -9.83
N ARG A 2 -10.06 -2.58 -8.56
CA ARG A 2 -9.73 -1.53 -7.57
C ARG A 2 -8.27 -1.13 -7.67
N HIS A 3 -8.02 0.15 -7.44
CA HIS A 3 -6.66 0.71 -7.31
C HIS A 3 -6.39 0.88 -5.82
N ILE A 4 -5.35 0.23 -5.31
CA ILE A 4 -5.08 0.09 -3.88
C ILE A 4 -3.67 0.57 -3.56
N VAL A 5 -3.54 1.32 -2.47
CA VAL A 5 -2.24 1.61 -1.86
C VAL A 5 -2.16 0.79 -0.58
N LEU A 6 -1.12 -0.03 -0.43
CA LEU A 6 -0.87 -0.77 0.81
C LEU A 6 0.19 -0.04 1.62
N ASP A 7 -0.08 0.22 2.89
CA ASP A 7 1.01 0.70 3.73
C ASP A 7 2.00 -0.45 3.97
N THR A 8 3.19 -0.11 4.44
CA THR A 8 4.28 -1.09 4.52
C THR A 8 3.94 -2.26 5.43
N ASN A 9 3.31 -2.02 6.58
CA ASN A 9 2.96 -3.11 7.50
C ASN A 9 1.92 -4.04 6.89
N CYS A 10 0.97 -3.50 6.14
CA CYS A 10 -0.03 -4.33 5.45
C CYS A 10 0.62 -5.20 4.38
N LEU A 11 1.61 -4.67 3.65
CA LEU A 11 2.37 -5.48 2.70
C LEU A 11 3.10 -6.61 3.42
N LEU A 12 3.77 -6.30 4.53
CA LEU A 12 4.52 -7.30 5.30
C LEU A 12 3.65 -8.46 5.77
N VAL A 13 2.49 -8.16 6.36
CA VAL A 13 1.60 -9.23 6.86
C VAL A 13 0.95 -10.00 5.70
N SER A 14 0.85 -9.41 4.51
CA SER A 14 0.32 -10.08 3.33
C SER A 14 1.29 -11.11 2.76
N ILE A 15 2.58 -10.82 2.82
CA ILE A 15 3.61 -11.68 2.22
C ILE A 15 3.84 -12.94 3.04
N SER A 16 3.69 -12.89 4.36
CA SER A 16 3.91 -14.05 5.22
C SER A 16 2.90 -15.16 4.96
N ASN A 17 3.39 -16.36 4.62
CA ASN A 17 2.56 -17.54 4.35
C ASN A 17 1.72 -17.96 5.56
N SER A 18 2.19 -17.68 6.78
CA SER A 18 1.49 -18.05 8.00
C SER A 18 0.46 -17.01 8.43
N SER A 19 0.39 -15.89 7.76
CA SER A 19 -0.54 -14.82 8.10
C SER A 19 -1.94 -15.11 7.57
N LYS A 20 -2.95 -14.75 8.37
CA LYS A 20 -4.35 -14.80 7.92
C LYS A 20 -4.65 -13.81 6.80
N PHE A 21 -3.73 -12.87 6.53
CA PHE A 21 -3.88 -11.86 5.47
C PHE A 21 -3.09 -12.21 4.21
N HIS A 22 -2.53 -13.41 4.15
CA HIS A 22 -1.76 -13.84 2.97
C HIS A 22 -2.59 -13.81 1.69
N SER A 23 -3.91 -13.92 1.81
CA SER A 23 -4.83 -13.83 0.67
C SER A 23 -4.71 -12.49 -0.10
N VAL A 24 -4.25 -11.43 0.57
CA VAL A 24 -4.01 -10.13 -0.10
C VAL A 24 -2.86 -10.25 -1.10
N TRP A 25 -1.75 -10.86 -0.70
CA TRP A 25 -0.61 -11.09 -1.58
C TRP A 25 -0.98 -12.04 -2.72
N THR A 26 -1.70 -13.11 -2.41
CA THR A 26 -2.18 -14.04 -3.43
C THR A 26 -3.09 -13.35 -4.44
N ALA A 27 -3.98 -12.48 -3.97
CA ALA A 27 -4.86 -11.71 -4.85
C ALA A 27 -4.05 -10.77 -5.75
N PHE A 28 -2.99 -10.15 -5.22
CA PHE A 28 -2.10 -9.33 -6.04
C PHE A 28 -1.43 -10.17 -7.13
N LEU A 29 -0.89 -11.33 -6.77
CA LEU A 29 -0.25 -12.22 -7.74
C LEU A 29 -1.22 -12.72 -8.81
N ASN A 30 -2.49 -12.85 -8.47
CA ASN A 30 -3.55 -13.25 -9.39
C ASN A 30 -4.18 -12.08 -10.14
N GLU A 31 -3.59 -10.90 -10.03
CA GLU A 31 -4.04 -9.69 -10.73
C GLU A 31 -5.48 -9.30 -10.41
N GLU A 32 -5.89 -9.46 -9.13
CA GLU A 32 -7.25 -9.14 -8.70
C GLU A 32 -7.44 -7.67 -8.31
N PHE A 33 -6.36 -6.91 -8.19
CA PHE A 33 -6.40 -5.47 -7.97
C PHE A 33 -5.11 -4.83 -8.50
N TYR A 34 -5.15 -3.52 -8.70
CA TYR A 34 -3.96 -2.75 -9.04
C TYR A 34 -3.28 -2.26 -7.77
N LEU A 35 -1.98 -2.52 -7.65
CA LEU A 35 -1.17 -1.96 -6.57
C LEU A 35 -0.53 -0.67 -7.05
N CYS A 36 -0.87 0.44 -6.38
CA CYS A 36 -0.32 1.76 -6.71
C CYS A 36 0.90 2.03 -5.84
N VAL A 37 1.99 2.43 -6.46
CA VAL A 37 3.26 2.67 -5.78
C VAL A 37 3.94 3.91 -6.34
N SER A 38 4.88 4.44 -5.55
CA SER A 38 5.81 5.48 -5.97
C SER A 38 7.22 5.03 -5.61
N ASN A 39 8.24 5.78 -6.05
CA ASN A 39 9.62 5.48 -5.65
C ASN A 39 9.79 5.49 -4.15
N GLU A 40 9.20 6.47 -3.47
CA GLU A 40 9.31 6.56 -2.01
C GLU A 40 8.70 5.35 -1.31
N ILE A 41 7.55 4.88 -1.80
CA ILE A 41 6.90 3.70 -1.24
C ILE A 41 7.74 2.45 -1.49
N LEU A 42 8.23 2.25 -2.70
CA LEU A 42 9.06 1.08 -3.03
C LEU A 42 10.33 1.05 -2.21
N THR A 43 10.95 2.22 -2.01
CA THR A 43 12.16 2.34 -1.19
C THR A 43 11.88 1.90 0.26
N GLU A 44 10.76 2.35 0.82
CA GLU A 44 10.39 1.93 2.18
C GLU A 44 10.05 0.44 2.25
N TYR A 45 9.32 -0.08 1.26
CA TYR A 45 9.02 -1.51 1.20
C TYR A 45 10.32 -2.33 1.27
N GLU A 46 11.27 -1.99 0.41
CA GLU A 46 12.55 -2.72 0.35
C GLU A 46 13.34 -2.60 1.66
N GLU A 47 13.42 -1.39 2.20
CA GLU A 47 14.14 -1.14 3.44
C GLU A 47 13.59 -1.95 4.60
N ILE A 48 12.28 -1.92 4.79
CA ILE A 48 11.65 -2.61 5.92
C ILE A 48 11.65 -4.13 5.70
N LEU A 49 11.43 -4.60 4.48
CA LEU A 49 11.52 -6.03 4.16
C LEU A 49 12.94 -6.55 4.42
N ALA A 50 13.96 -5.80 4.01
CA ALA A 50 15.37 -6.20 4.23
C ALA A 50 15.69 -6.29 5.71
N ARG A 51 15.15 -5.35 6.50
CA ARG A 51 15.38 -5.33 7.95
C ARG A 51 14.69 -6.49 8.66
N LYS A 52 13.47 -6.83 8.24
CA LYS A 52 12.64 -7.84 8.93
C LYS A 52 12.84 -9.26 8.39
N THR A 53 13.37 -9.40 7.20
CA THR A 53 13.64 -10.70 6.58
C THR A 53 15.11 -10.78 6.18
N SER A 54 15.40 -10.48 4.91
CA SER A 54 16.78 -10.43 4.41
C SER A 54 16.84 -9.50 3.19
N PRO A 55 18.03 -8.94 2.89
CA PRO A 55 18.19 -8.15 1.67
C PRO A 55 17.82 -8.91 0.39
N ALA A 56 18.15 -10.20 0.33
CA ALA A 56 17.85 -11.02 -0.85
C ALA A 56 16.34 -11.22 -1.02
N PHE A 57 15.63 -11.46 0.07
CA PHE A 57 14.17 -11.62 0.01
C PHE A 57 13.49 -10.31 -0.38
N ALA A 58 13.94 -9.19 0.20
CA ALA A 58 13.41 -7.87 -0.13
C ALA A 58 13.58 -7.57 -1.62
N GLU A 59 14.76 -7.83 -2.16
CA GLU A 59 15.04 -7.62 -3.58
C GLU A 59 14.12 -8.46 -4.45
N MET A 60 13.88 -9.71 -4.07
CA MET A 60 12.98 -10.60 -4.80
C MET A 60 11.55 -10.05 -4.83
N ILE A 61 11.03 -9.59 -3.70
CA ILE A 61 9.67 -9.06 -3.60
C ILE A 61 9.54 -7.79 -4.46
N ILE A 62 10.50 -6.88 -4.37
CA ILE A 62 10.47 -5.66 -5.18
C ILE A 62 10.52 -6.00 -6.68
N HIS A 63 11.33 -6.98 -7.05
CA HIS A 63 11.41 -7.43 -8.43
C HIS A 63 10.07 -7.97 -8.92
N ILE A 64 9.37 -8.77 -8.11
CA ILE A 64 8.04 -9.27 -8.43
C ILE A 64 7.07 -8.11 -8.66
N ILE A 65 7.07 -7.13 -7.77
CA ILE A 65 6.19 -5.97 -7.89
C ILE A 65 6.49 -5.20 -9.17
N LEU A 66 7.75 -4.89 -9.43
CA LEU A 66 8.14 -4.12 -10.61
C LEU A 66 7.84 -4.80 -11.93
N ASN A 67 7.77 -6.13 -11.94
CA ASN A 67 7.51 -6.91 -13.16
C ASN A 67 6.05 -7.36 -13.29
N SER A 68 5.18 -6.96 -12.37
CA SER A 68 3.76 -7.29 -12.42
C SER A 68 3.00 -6.29 -13.30
N GLU A 69 2.06 -6.79 -14.10
CA GLU A 69 1.27 -5.93 -14.98
C GLU A 69 0.24 -5.07 -14.23
N ASN A 70 -0.16 -5.51 -13.05
CA ASN A 70 -1.14 -4.82 -12.22
C ASN A 70 -0.50 -3.89 -11.18
N VAL A 71 0.62 -3.29 -11.53
CA VAL A 71 1.25 -2.22 -10.74
C VAL A 71 1.05 -0.90 -11.46
N VAL A 72 0.60 0.11 -10.72
CA VAL A 72 0.46 1.47 -11.21
C VAL A 72 1.56 2.30 -10.56
N PHE A 73 2.53 2.72 -11.34
CA PHE A 73 3.64 3.51 -10.85
C PHE A 73 3.35 4.99 -11.06
N VAL A 74 3.36 5.76 -9.97
CA VAL A 74 3.10 7.20 -10.03
C VAL A 74 4.25 8.00 -9.44
N SER A 75 4.37 9.26 -9.88
CA SER A 75 5.40 10.18 -9.40
C SER A 75 4.69 11.43 -8.90
N PRO A 76 4.34 11.49 -7.59
CA PRO A 76 3.67 12.67 -7.06
C PRO A 76 4.57 13.91 -7.11
N TYR A 77 4.09 14.96 -7.76
CA TYR A 77 4.79 16.26 -7.80
C TYR A 77 4.34 17.18 -6.69
N TYR A 78 3.10 17.00 -6.19
CA TYR A 78 2.53 17.83 -5.15
C TYR A 78 2.49 17.03 -3.85
N ARG A 79 2.90 17.67 -2.75
CA ARG A 79 2.87 17.07 -1.43
C ARG A 79 1.75 17.70 -0.63
N PHE A 80 0.72 16.90 -0.34
CA PHE A 80 -0.49 17.39 0.32
C PHE A 80 -0.32 17.58 1.82
N GLU A 81 0.63 16.86 2.44
CA GLU A 81 0.96 16.98 3.87
C GLU A 81 -0.25 16.86 4.80
N LEU A 82 -1.14 15.92 4.48
CA LEU A 82 -2.39 15.76 5.22
C LEU A 82 -2.22 15.10 6.59
N ILE A 83 -1.14 14.33 6.78
CA ILE A 83 -0.85 13.66 8.04
C ILE A 83 0.28 14.40 8.73
N VAL A 84 -0.04 15.01 9.89
CA VAL A 84 0.94 15.80 10.66
C VAL A 84 1.61 14.96 11.74
N ALA A 85 0.87 13.99 12.31
CA ALA A 85 1.36 13.15 13.41
C ALA A 85 2.57 12.30 13.00
N ASP A 86 2.59 11.80 11.77
CA ASP A 86 3.71 11.05 11.23
C ASP A 86 3.88 11.42 9.75
N PRO A 87 4.77 12.40 9.44
CA PRO A 87 4.95 12.85 8.07
C PRO A 87 5.41 11.77 7.09
N ASP A 88 6.06 10.70 7.57
CA ASP A 88 6.47 9.58 6.71
C ASP A 88 5.29 8.87 6.07
N ASP A 89 4.10 8.94 6.67
CA ASP A 89 2.91 8.31 6.13
C ASP A 89 2.35 9.06 4.92
N ASN A 90 2.76 10.31 4.72
CA ASN A 90 2.26 11.13 3.62
C ASN A 90 2.59 10.60 2.23
N LYS A 91 3.66 9.81 2.09
CA LYS A 91 4.00 9.20 0.79
C LYS A 91 2.85 8.32 0.28
N PHE A 92 2.16 7.62 1.19
CA PHE A 92 1.03 6.77 0.82
C PHE A 92 -0.18 7.60 0.41
N VAL A 93 -0.43 8.70 1.13
CA VAL A 93 -1.52 9.63 0.82
C VAL A 93 -1.30 10.28 -0.54
N ASP A 94 -0.10 10.82 -0.77
CA ASP A 94 0.22 11.49 -2.02
C ASP A 94 0.09 10.53 -3.21
N CYS A 95 0.55 9.29 -3.04
CA CYS A 95 0.40 8.25 -4.05
C CYS A 95 -1.08 7.97 -4.34
N ALA A 96 -1.89 7.81 -3.28
CA ALA A 96 -3.31 7.52 -3.43
C ALA A 96 -4.05 8.63 -4.17
N VAL A 97 -3.72 9.89 -3.89
CA VAL A 97 -4.35 11.03 -4.57
C VAL A 97 -3.99 11.03 -6.05
N VAL A 98 -2.70 10.92 -6.38
CA VAL A 98 -2.24 10.97 -7.77
C VAL A 98 -2.73 9.78 -8.58
N ALA A 99 -2.76 8.60 -7.98
CA ALA A 99 -3.25 7.38 -8.64
C ALA A 99 -4.77 7.29 -8.67
N ASN A 100 -5.46 8.21 -7.98
CA ASN A 100 -6.91 8.12 -7.78
C ASN A 100 -7.30 6.76 -7.22
N ALA A 101 -6.59 6.33 -6.18
CA ALA A 101 -6.80 5.01 -5.59
C ALA A 101 -8.16 4.92 -4.89
N ASP A 102 -8.75 3.75 -4.94
CA ASP A 102 -10.01 3.49 -4.24
C ASP A 102 -9.82 3.46 -2.74
N TYR A 103 -8.70 2.88 -2.28
CA TYR A 103 -8.40 2.78 -0.85
C TYR A 103 -6.91 2.86 -0.58
N ILE A 104 -6.58 3.40 0.61
CA ILE A 104 -5.35 3.06 1.30
C ILE A 104 -5.72 1.95 2.30
N VAL A 105 -5.02 0.84 2.28
CA VAL A 105 -5.21 -0.25 3.25
C VAL A 105 -4.17 -0.07 4.34
N SER A 106 -4.61 0.24 5.55
CA SER A 106 -3.73 0.50 6.68
C SER A 106 -4.38 0.15 8.02
N GLN A 107 -3.55 -0.31 8.95
CA GLN A 107 -3.94 -0.51 10.34
C GLN A 107 -3.53 0.66 11.24
N ASP A 108 -2.82 1.63 10.68
CA ASP A 108 -2.28 2.76 11.44
C ASP A 108 -3.34 3.82 11.67
N ALA A 109 -3.56 4.18 12.95
CA ALA A 109 -4.54 5.19 13.32
C ALA A 109 -4.20 6.60 12.82
N HIS A 110 -2.94 6.87 12.45
CA HIS A 110 -2.55 8.16 11.88
C HIS A 110 -3.33 8.50 10.62
N PHE A 111 -3.76 7.48 9.87
CA PHE A 111 -4.55 7.70 8.65
C PHE A 111 -6.00 8.08 8.93
N ASP A 112 -6.47 7.95 10.18
CA ASP A 112 -7.87 8.26 10.52
C ASP A 112 -8.20 9.75 10.32
N VAL A 113 -7.19 10.63 10.36
CA VAL A 113 -7.38 12.06 10.10
C VAL A 113 -7.96 12.31 8.70
N LEU A 114 -7.69 11.43 7.75
CA LEU A 114 -8.17 11.57 6.38
C LEU A 114 -9.69 11.47 6.26
N LYS A 115 -10.35 10.84 7.22
CA LYS A 115 -11.81 10.72 7.25
C LYS A 115 -12.51 12.07 7.42
N LYS A 116 -11.79 13.06 7.97
CA LYS A 116 -12.30 14.40 8.24
C LYS A 116 -12.02 15.36 7.10
N ILE A 117 -11.31 14.93 6.06
CA ILE A 117 -10.88 15.77 4.96
C ILE A 117 -11.75 15.45 3.75
N ASP A 118 -12.46 16.47 3.23
CA ASP A 118 -13.35 16.29 2.09
C ASP A 118 -12.63 16.40 0.75
N PHE A 119 -11.55 17.15 0.69
CA PHE A 119 -10.79 17.33 -0.54
C PHE A 119 -9.32 17.62 -0.23
N PRO A 120 -8.38 16.83 -0.81
CA PRO A 120 -8.66 15.65 -1.64
C PRO A 120 -9.26 14.51 -0.81
N LYS A 121 -10.22 13.78 -1.39
CA LYS A 121 -10.88 12.68 -0.69
C LYS A 121 -10.04 11.43 -0.80
N VAL A 122 -9.62 10.87 0.33
CA VAL A 122 -8.84 9.63 0.39
C VAL A 122 -9.55 8.67 1.35
N ASN A 123 -9.91 7.51 0.85
CA ASN A 123 -10.58 6.49 1.63
C ASN A 123 -9.56 5.53 2.22
N VAL A 124 -9.70 5.25 3.52
CA VAL A 124 -8.81 4.33 4.24
C VAL A 124 -9.65 3.20 4.81
N ILE A 125 -9.22 1.96 4.57
CA ILE A 125 -9.87 0.79 5.17
C ILE A 125 -8.82 -0.07 5.86
N ARG A 126 -9.28 -0.89 6.81
CA ARG A 126 -8.43 -1.85 7.50
C ARG A 126 -8.24 -3.07 6.60
N ILE A 127 -7.17 -3.82 6.85
CA ILE A 127 -6.86 -4.98 6.03
C ILE A 127 -7.95 -6.07 6.13
N GLU A 128 -8.60 -6.20 7.29
CA GLU A 128 -9.70 -7.14 7.47
C GLU A 128 -10.86 -6.82 6.52
N GLU A 129 -11.17 -5.54 6.37
CA GLU A 129 -12.23 -5.09 5.45
C GLU A 129 -11.84 -5.35 4.00
N PHE A 130 -10.59 -5.11 3.66
CA PHE A 130 -10.10 -5.35 2.31
C PHE A 130 -10.17 -6.83 1.94
N VAL A 131 -9.79 -7.72 2.86
CA VAL A 131 -9.91 -9.17 2.64
C VAL A 131 -11.35 -9.55 2.35
N LYS A 132 -12.31 -8.98 3.07
CA LYS A 132 -13.73 -9.23 2.83
C LYS A 132 -14.16 -8.78 1.44
N GLU A 133 -13.68 -7.62 0.99
CA GLU A 133 -13.99 -7.13 -0.35
C GLU A 133 -13.43 -8.00 -1.45
N LEU A 134 -12.26 -8.57 -1.24
CA LEU A 134 -11.64 -9.47 -2.21
C LEU A 134 -12.44 -10.77 -2.42
N ARG A 135 -13.21 -11.18 -1.41
CA ARG A 135 -14.02 -12.39 -1.46
C ARG A 135 -15.38 -12.19 -2.15
N ASN A 136 -15.76 -10.94 -2.36
CA ASN A 136 -17.03 -10.62 -3.01
C ASN A 136 -16.83 -10.40 -4.55
#